data_9ece006026788bf14f8ec4b1f29bb99f
#
_entry.id   9ece006026788bf14f8ec4b1f29bb99f
#
_cell.length_a   1.000
_cell.length_b   1.000
_cell.length_c   1.000
_cell.angle_alpha   90.00
_cell.angle_beta   90.00
_cell.angle_gamma   90.00
#
_symmetry.space_group_name_H-M   'P 1'
#
loop_
_entity.id
_entity.type
_entity.pdbx_description
1 polymer ?
#
loop_
_entity_poly.entity_id
_entity_poly.type
_entity_poly.pdbx_seq_one_letter_code
_entity_poly.pdbx_strand_id
1 'polypeptide(L)'
;MSWDDFFTKNSKLVLHIYNQLKNTYFTPPIEDVFGIFKYVQLKDIKVVMIGDKPYKNSRDISDIAFGTRNTNPPLLLERIYENLKETVVSFKRPFNNHLDKWLQNGVFLCNFCFTRTIADPLPYHYDLLWEPFINNLVQYISNDHPVVFMLFGSKAVTVRKSINEIKSSVVVVPHPIYEYNNFKHSKCFCKARELACELGFIINW
;
A
#
# COMPACT_ATOMS: atom_id res chain seq x y z
N MET A 1 -4.44 -3.80 20.00
CA MET A 1 -3.40 -2.83 19.59
C MET A 1 -4.07 -1.65 18.86
N SER A 2 -3.42 -0.48 18.79
CA SER A 2 -3.95 0.73 18.12
C SER A 2 -2.87 1.42 17.28
N TRP A 3 -3.26 2.37 16.42
CA TRP A 3 -2.27 3.20 15.71
C TRP A 3 -1.45 4.07 16.66
N ASP A 4 -2.04 4.55 17.73
CA ASP A 4 -1.33 5.34 18.75
C ASP A 4 -0.23 4.51 19.42
N ASP A 5 -0.50 3.24 19.74
CA ASP A 5 0.51 2.31 20.27
C ASP A 5 1.64 2.08 19.25
N PHE A 6 1.30 1.93 17.96
CA PHE A 6 2.28 1.75 16.90
C PHE A 6 3.20 2.97 16.79
N PHE A 7 2.64 4.18 16.70
CA PHE A 7 3.41 5.40 16.56
C PHE A 7 4.22 5.73 17.84
N THR A 8 3.68 5.43 19.01
CA THR A 8 4.41 5.59 20.29
C THR A 8 5.65 4.69 20.30
N LYS A 9 5.51 3.42 19.95
CA LYS A 9 6.63 2.46 19.87
C LYS A 9 7.67 2.85 18.81
N ASN A 10 7.25 3.49 17.73
CA ASN A 10 8.10 3.89 16.62
C ASN A 10 8.48 5.38 16.63
N SER A 11 8.22 6.10 17.72
CA SER A 11 8.40 7.57 17.81
C SER A 11 9.80 8.04 17.44
N LYS A 12 10.84 7.35 17.91
CA LYS A 12 12.25 7.65 17.58
C LYS A 12 12.53 7.46 16.08
N LEU A 13 11.97 6.42 15.46
CA LEU A 13 12.14 6.14 14.04
C LEU A 13 11.40 7.20 13.20
N VAL A 14 10.17 7.54 13.57
CA VAL A 14 9.39 8.60 12.91
C VAL A 14 10.09 9.95 13.01
N LEU A 15 10.64 10.29 14.17
CA LEU A 15 11.42 11.51 14.35
C LEU A 15 12.69 11.50 13.48
N HIS A 16 13.39 10.36 13.39
CA HIS A 16 14.55 10.22 12.51
C HIS A 16 14.16 10.46 11.04
N ILE A 17 13.09 9.81 10.57
CA ILE A 17 12.55 9.99 9.21
C ILE A 17 12.23 11.48 8.96
N TYR A 18 11.49 12.11 9.87
CA TYR A 18 11.15 13.52 9.77
C TYR A 18 12.39 14.41 9.65
N ASN A 19 13.42 14.18 10.47
CA ASN A 19 14.66 14.94 10.44
C ASN A 19 15.45 14.79 9.12
N GLN A 20 15.35 13.63 8.48
CA GLN A 20 15.95 13.42 7.15
C GLN A 20 15.16 14.12 6.05
N LEU A 21 13.83 14.15 6.16
CA LEU A 21 12.94 14.74 5.16
C LEU A 21 12.92 16.28 5.20
N LYS A 22 13.01 16.89 6.36
CA LYS A 22 12.80 18.35 6.55
C LYS A 22 13.65 19.26 5.67
N ASN A 23 14.81 18.78 5.19
CA ASN A 23 15.74 19.52 4.33
C ASN A 23 15.71 19.04 2.88
N THR A 24 14.70 18.27 2.47
CA THR A 24 14.56 17.71 1.12
C THR A 24 13.22 18.08 0.50
N TYR A 25 13.20 18.18 -0.82
CA TYR A 25 11.92 18.33 -1.54
C TYR A 25 11.36 16.94 -1.83
N PHE A 26 10.20 16.65 -1.28
CA PHE A 26 9.54 15.35 -1.43
C PHE A 26 8.02 15.48 -1.59
N THR A 27 7.39 14.38 -1.99
CA THR A 27 5.94 14.23 -2.09
C THR A 27 5.50 12.94 -1.40
N PRO A 28 4.27 12.85 -0.88
CA PRO A 28 3.26 13.92 -0.70
C PRO A 28 3.72 14.97 0.32
N PRO A 29 2.95 16.06 0.54
CA PRO A 29 3.17 16.99 1.65
C PRO A 29 3.26 16.27 2.99
N ILE A 30 3.99 16.82 3.95
CA ILE A 30 4.29 16.14 5.23
C ILE A 30 3.03 15.73 6.00
N GLU A 31 1.97 16.53 5.94
CA GLU A 31 0.66 16.28 6.56
C GLU A 31 -0.07 15.07 5.97
N ASP A 32 0.27 14.67 4.74
CA ASP A 32 -0.34 13.58 3.98
C ASP A 32 0.49 12.29 4.01
N VAL A 33 1.75 12.34 4.45
CA VAL A 33 2.65 11.17 4.46
C VAL A 33 2.04 9.97 5.17
N PHE A 34 1.36 10.20 6.28
CA PHE A 34 0.66 9.17 7.06
C PHE A 34 -0.87 9.23 6.90
N GLY A 35 -1.38 9.76 5.77
CA GLY A 35 -2.81 9.93 5.53
C GLY A 35 -3.61 8.64 5.67
N ILE A 36 -3.11 7.52 5.16
CA ILE A 36 -3.77 6.21 5.21
C ILE A 36 -4.21 5.80 6.63
N PHE A 37 -3.45 6.15 7.66
CA PHE A 37 -3.76 5.80 9.06
C PHE A 37 -5.02 6.52 9.60
N LYS A 38 -5.49 7.57 8.92
CA LYS A 38 -6.73 8.29 9.24
C LYS A 38 -7.97 7.57 8.69
N TYR A 39 -7.82 6.76 7.64
CA TYR A 39 -8.95 6.15 6.91
C TYR A 39 -9.31 4.75 7.39
N VAL A 40 -8.32 3.96 7.80
CA VAL A 40 -8.55 2.55 8.17
C VAL A 40 -8.01 2.30 9.57
N GLN A 41 -8.91 1.92 10.48
CA GLN A 41 -8.49 1.52 11.83
C GLN A 41 -7.79 0.16 11.79
N LEU A 42 -6.81 -0.07 12.67
CA LEU A 42 -6.02 -1.31 12.69
C LEU A 42 -6.92 -2.56 12.70
N LYS A 43 -7.92 -2.59 13.58
CA LYS A 43 -8.87 -3.71 13.75
C LYS A 43 -9.75 -3.99 12.52
N ASP A 44 -9.91 -3.03 11.63
CA ASP A 44 -10.78 -3.12 10.46
C ASP A 44 -10.01 -3.54 9.19
N ILE A 45 -8.69 -3.67 9.28
CA ILE A 45 -7.86 -4.08 8.13
C ILE A 45 -8.16 -5.52 7.75
N LYS A 46 -8.48 -5.75 6.50
CA LYS A 46 -8.66 -7.08 5.88
C LYS A 46 -7.55 -7.37 4.88
N VAL A 47 -7.17 -6.33 4.11
CA VAL A 47 -6.13 -6.43 3.09
C VAL A 47 -5.15 -5.28 3.26
N VAL A 48 -3.87 -5.57 3.10
CA VAL A 48 -2.80 -4.58 2.98
C VAL A 48 -2.23 -4.65 1.57
N MET A 49 -2.41 -3.60 0.78
CA MET A 49 -1.76 -3.47 -0.52
C MET A 49 -0.52 -2.61 -0.39
N ILE A 50 0.62 -3.16 -0.80
CA ILE A 50 1.92 -2.45 -0.70
C ILE A 50 2.49 -2.23 -2.10
N GLY A 51 2.61 -0.95 -2.50
CA GLY A 51 3.30 -0.51 -3.70
C GLY A 51 4.78 -0.15 -3.43
N ASP A 52 5.43 0.45 -4.43
CA ASP A 52 6.83 0.89 -4.31
C ASP A 52 6.93 2.28 -3.64
N LYS A 53 6.40 3.32 -4.27
CA LYS A 53 6.50 4.72 -3.84
C LYS A 53 5.41 5.60 -4.47
N PRO A 54 5.15 6.83 -3.96
CA PRO A 54 4.17 7.75 -4.51
C PRO A 54 4.37 8.04 -6.01
N TYR A 55 3.32 8.44 -6.70
CA TYR A 55 3.36 8.80 -8.12
C TYR A 55 4.41 9.87 -8.40
N LYS A 56 4.98 9.85 -9.61
CA LYS A 56 5.96 10.86 -10.05
C LYS A 56 5.29 12.18 -10.38
N ASN A 57 4.11 12.12 -11.01
CA ASN A 57 3.37 13.31 -11.40
C ASN A 57 2.64 13.89 -10.18
N SER A 58 2.89 15.16 -9.88
CA SER A 58 2.30 15.86 -8.73
C SER A 58 0.76 15.88 -8.74
N ARG A 59 0.13 15.86 -9.92
CA ARG A 59 -1.33 15.83 -10.07
C ARG A 59 -1.95 14.51 -9.60
N ASP A 60 -1.17 13.44 -9.59
CA ASP A 60 -1.63 12.10 -9.24
C ASP A 60 -1.36 11.75 -7.77
N ILE A 61 -0.62 12.60 -7.05
CA ILE A 61 -0.23 12.36 -5.67
C ILE A 61 -1.46 12.45 -4.77
N SER A 62 -1.54 11.53 -3.83
CA SER A 62 -2.58 11.44 -2.83
C SER A 62 -1.95 11.06 -1.47
N ASP A 63 -2.73 11.20 -0.44
CA ASP A 63 -2.45 10.80 0.94
C ASP A 63 -2.56 9.28 1.17
N ILE A 64 -2.88 8.52 0.11
CA ILE A 64 -2.88 7.06 0.07
C ILE A 64 -2.13 6.52 -1.14
N ALA A 65 -1.59 5.31 -1.05
CA ALA A 65 -0.98 4.64 -2.20
C ALA A 65 -2.05 4.19 -3.21
N PHE A 66 -1.66 4.05 -4.48
CA PHE A 66 -2.49 3.64 -5.62
C PHE A 66 -3.60 4.63 -5.99
N GLY A 67 -4.20 5.31 -5.03
CA GLY A 67 -5.28 6.27 -5.26
C GLY A 67 -4.81 7.62 -5.78
N THR A 68 -5.75 8.38 -6.34
CA THR A 68 -5.54 9.76 -6.78
C THR A 68 -6.84 10.55 -6.70
N ARG A 69 -6.75 11.86 -6.48
CA ARG A 69 -7.91 12.78 -6.58
C ARG A 69 -8.15 13.26 -8.03
N ASN A 70 -7.25 12.90 -8.96
CA ASN A 70 -7.39 13.21 -10.37
C ASN A 70 -8.54 12.39 -10.98
N THR A 71 -9.36 13.02 -11.81
CA THR A 71 -10.45 12.34 -12.55
C THR A 71 -9.93 11.31 -13.54
N ASN A 72 -8.77 11.59 -14.16
CA ASN A 72 -8.07 10.65 -15.02
C ASN A 72 -7.06 9.86 -14.19
N PRO A 73 -7.25 8.55 -14.00
CA PRO A 73 -6.34 7.75 -13.20
C PRO A 73 -4.97 7.61 -13.87
N PRO A 74 -3.88 7.56 -13.09
CA PRO A 74 -2.56 7.23 -13.61
C PRO A 74 -2.55 5.82 -14.22
N LEU A 75 -1.66 5.58 -15.16
CA LEU A 75 -1.55 4.30 -15.88
C LEU A 75 -1.47 3.07 -14.94
N LEU A 76 -0.81 3.21 -13.80
CA LEU A 76 -0.73 2.12 -12.81
C LEU A 76 -2.12 1.74 -12.30
N LEU A 77 -2.93 2.72 -11.90
CA LEU A 77 -4.29 2.47 -11.39
C LEU A 77 -5.22 1.99 -12.51
N GLU A 78 -5.08 2.52 -13.73
CA GLU A 78 -5.86 2.04 -14.87
C GLU A 78 -5.61 0.56 -15.14
N ARG A 79 -4.37 0.11 -15.13
CA ARG A 79 -4.02 -1.31 -15.29
C ARG A 79 -4.56 -2.19 -14.17
N ILE A 80 -4.61 -1.68 -12.94
CA ILE A 80 -5.27 -2.38 -11.82
C ILE A 80 -6.76 -2.55 -12.13
N TYR A 81 -7.45 -1.52 -12.59
CA TYR A 81 -8.86 -1.62 -12.97
C TYR A 81 -9.10 -2.57 -14.15
N GLU A 82 -8.22 -2.56 -15.16
CA GLU A 82 -8.29 -3.53 -16.29
C GLU A 82 -8.18 -4.97 -15.78
N ASN A 83 -7.19 -5.27 -14.95
CA ASN A 83 -7.02 -6.61 -14.38
C ASN A 83 -8.24 -7.02 -13.53
N LEU A 84 -8.76 -6.14 -12.69
CA LEU A 84 -9.97 -6.39 -11.90
C LEU A 84 -11.18 -6.66 -12.79
N LYS A 85 -11.38 -5.88 -13.86
CA LYS A 85 -12.48 -6.05 -14.81
C LYS A 85 -12.41 -7.41 -15.54
N GLU A 86 -11.20 -7.87 -15.86
CA GLU A 86 -10.99 -9.15 -16.55
C GLU A 86 -11.13 -10.35 -15.60
N THR A 87 -10.71 -10.20 -14.34
CA THR A 87 -10.57 -11.36 -13.44
C THR A 87 -11.65 -11.46 -12.38
N VAL A 88 -12.34 -10.36 -12.02
CA VAL A 88 -13.35 -10.32 -10.96
C VAL A 88 -14.72 -9.98 -11.54
N VAL A 89 -15.56 -11.00 -11.74
CA VAL A 89 -16.89 -10.87 -12.41
C VAL A 89 -17.76 -9.78 -11.77
N SER A 90 -17.71 -9.59 -10.46
CA SER A 90 -18.53 -8.61 -9.74
C SER A 90 -17.90 -7.21 -9.66
N PHE A 91 -16.72 -7.01 -10.24
CA PHE A 91 -16.03 -5.73 -10.14
C PHE A 91 -16.80 -4.62 -10.86
N LYS A 92 -16.99 -3.53 -10.14
CA LYS A 92 -17.50 -2.26 -10.68
C LYS A 92 -16.50 -1.18 -10.39
N ARG A 93 -16.02 -0.52 -11.46
CA ARG A 93 -15.07 0.58 -11.32
C ARG A 93 -15.59 1.60 -10.31
N PRO A 94 -14.78 2.03 -9.32
CA PRO A 94 -15.17 3.06 -8.37
C PRO A 94 -15.55 4.37 -9.08
N PHE A 95 -16.47 5.11 -8.47
CA PHE A 95 -16.90 6.42 -8.99
C PHE A 95 -15.74 7.45 -8.97
N ASN A 96 -14.90 7.38 -7.93
CA ASN A 96 -13.69 8.21 -7.81
C ASN A 96 -12.44 7.35 -7.76
N ASN A 97 -11.31 7.94 -8.11
CA ASN A 97 -10.02 7.28 -8.15
C ASN A 97 -9.26 7.36 -6.82
N HIS A 98 -9.86 7.94 -5.78
CA HIS A 98 -9.27 7.96 -4.43
C HIS A 98 -9.47 6.63 -3.68
N LEU A 99 -10.28 5.70 -4.24
CA LEU A 99 -10.49 4.35 -3.72
C LEU A 99 -11.23 4.31 -2.35
N ASP A 100 -12.07 5.31 -2.06
CA ASP A 100 -12.76 5.43 -0.78
C ASP A 100 -13.54 4.16 -0.37
N LYS A 101 -14.17 3.48 -1.34
CA LYS A 101 -14.87 2.22 -1.07
C LYS A 101 -13.93 1.11 -0.61
N TRP A 102 -12.70 1.06 -1.13
CA TRP A 102 -11.73 0.09 -0.69
C TRP A 102 -11.28 0.37 0.74
N LEU A 103 -11.00 1.63 1.06
CA LEU A 103 -10.67 2.06 2.43
C LEU A 103 -11.78 1.67 3.41
N GLN A 104 -13.05 1.97 3.08
CA GLN A 104 -14.23 1.61 3.89
C GLN A 104 -14.42 0.10 4.05
N ASN A 105 -13.94 -0.70 3.09
CA ASN A 105 -13.97 -2.17 3.15
C ASN A 105 -12.75 -2.79 3.83
N GLY A 106 -11.88 -2.00 4.45
CA GLY A 106 -10.72 -2.47 5.19
C GLY A 106 -9.49 -2.76 4.33
N VAL A 107 -9.37 -2.12 3.15
CA VAL A 107 -8.15 -2.19 2.33
C VAL A 107 -7.21 -1.08 2.75
N PHE A 108 -6.09 -1.43 3.36
CA PHE A 108 -5.03 -0.51 3.77
C PHE A 108 -4.04 -0.33 2.62
N LEU A 109 -3.98 0.90 2.07
CA LEU A 109 -3.24 1.23 0.85
C LEU A 109 -1.96 2.00 1.19
N CYS A 110 -0.81 1.35 1.19
CA CYS A 110 0.46 2.00 1.47
C CYS A 110 1.54 1.67 0.42
N ASN A 111 2.63 2.41 0.46
CA ASN A 111 3.83 2.14 -0.32
C ASN A 111 4.95 1.65 0.60
N PHE A 112 5.93 0.97 0.03
CA PHE A 112 7.20 0.67 0.71
C PHE A 112 7.88 1.97 1.16
N CYS A 113 8.01 2.96 0.25
CA CYS A 113 8.44 4.32 0.58
C CYS A 113 7.20 5.21 0.66
N PHE A 114 6.94 5.82 1.80
CA PHE A 114 5.81 6.74 1.97
C PHE A 114 6.05 8.10 1.30
N THR A 115 7.28 8.38 0.90
CA THR A 115 7.64 9.60 0.19
C THR A 115 8.45 9.31 -1.07
N ARG A 116 8.45 10.29 -1.99
CA ARG A 116 9.31 10.34 -3.17
C ARG A 116 10.00 11.70 -3.23
N THR A 117 11.31 11.77 -3.51
CA THR A 117 11.99 13.03 -3.79
C THR A 117 11.54 13.63 -5.10
N ILE A 118 11.40 14.96 -5.13
CA ILE A 118 11.08 15.73 -6.35
C ILE A 118 12.36 16.08 -7.11
N ALA A 119 13.45 16.37 -6.40
CA ALA A 119 14.75 16.70 -6.96
C ALA A 119 15.67 15.47 -7.00
N ASP A 120 16.55 15.49 -7.95
CA ASP A 120 17.48 14.49 -8.43
C ASP A 120 18.05 13.46 -7.42
N PRO A 121 18.51 12.31 -7.90
CA PRO A 121 18.21 11.03 -7.30
C PRO A 121 19.05 10.79 -6.07
N LEU A 122 18.39 10.64 -4.94
CA LEU A 122 18.90 9.83 -3.86
C LEU A 122 18.08 8.53 -3.74
N PRO A 123 18.03 7.69 -4.81
CA PRO A 123 17.23 6.47 -4.77
C PRO A 123 17.63 5.55 -3.63
N TYR A 124 18.90 5.55 -3.27
CA TYR A 124 19.48 4.66 -2.27
C TYR A 124 19.10 5.03 -0.83
N HIS A 125 19.01 6.32 -0.50
CA HIS A 125 18.74 6.75 0.88
C HIS A 125 17.28 6.59 1.28
N TYR A 126 16.35 6.72 0.33
CA TYR A 126 14.91 6.62 0.62
C TYR A 126 14.48 5.22 0.98
N ASP A 127 14.98 4.22 0.27
CA ASP A 127 14.69 2.83 0.58
C ASP A 127 15.17 2.47 1.99
N LEU A 128 16.40 2.90 2.33
CA LEU A 128 16.95 2.67 3.67
C LEU A 128 16.20 3.44 4.76
N LEU A 129 15.69 4.64 4.43
CA LEU A 129 14.94 5.46 5.36
C LEU A 129 13.59 4.82 5.75
N TRP A 130 12.87 4.27 4.77
CA TRP A 130 11.53 3.73 4.97
C TRP A 130 11.50 2.24 5.32
N GLU A 131 12.54 1.46 4.99
CA GLU A 131 12.57 0.02 5.21
C GLU A 131 12.32 -0.38 6.68
N PRO A 132 12.93 0.25 7.70
CA PRO A 132 12.63 -0.09 9.09
C PRO A 132 11.16 0.18 9.46
N PHE A 133 10.60 1.30 8.96
CA PHE A 133 9.22 1.67 9.26
C PHE A 133 8.22 0.69 8.66
N ILE A 134 8.35 0.36 7.36
CA ILE A 134 7.41 -0.56 6.70
C ILE A 134 7.53 -1.99 7.25
N ASN A 135 8.74 -2.45 7.61
CA ASN A 135 8.94 -3.74 8.26
C ASN A 135 8.24 -3.80 9.63
N ASN A 136 8.38 -2.76 10.46
CA ASN A 136 7.68 -2.66 11.75
C ASN A 136 6.17 -2.61 11.56
N LEU A 137 5.69 -1.90 10.52
CA LEU A 137 4.27 -1.76 10.22
C LEU A 137 3.63 -3.11 9.84
N VAL A 138 4.23 -3.84 8.89
CA VAL A 138 3.67 -5.12 8.46
C VAL A 138 3.73 -6.17 9.56
N GLN A 139 4.79 -6.17 10.37
CA GLN A 139 4.89 -7.03 11.54
C GLN A 139 3.83 -6.69 12.59
N TYR A 140 3.60 -5.40 12.84
CA TYR A 140 2.61 -4.94 13.80
C TYR A 140 1.19 -5.36 13.38
N ILE A 141 0.82 -5.13 12.11
CA ILE A 141 -0.48 -5.53 11.57
C ILE A 141 -0.65 -7.05 11.62
N SER A 142 0.31 -7.81 11.09
CA SER A 142 0.20 -9.28 10.99
C SER A 142 0.24 -10.01 12.35
N ASN A 143 0.75 -9.37 13.40
CA ASN A 143 0.70 -9.90 14.75
C ASN A 143 -0.63 -9.61 15.48
N ASP A 144 -1.34 -8.54 15.09
CA ASP A 144 -2.62 -8.16 15.70
C ASP A 144 -3.74 -9.15 15.32
N HIS A 145 -3.99 -9.29 14.02
CA HIS A 145 -5.05 -10.18 13.52
C HIS A 145 -4.70 -10.69 12.10
N PRO A 146 -5.44 -11.72 11.61
CA PRO A 146 -5.24 -12.24 10.26
C PRO A 146 -5.59 -11.20 9.18
N VAL A 147 -4.71 -11.04 8.18
CA VAL A 147 -4.91 -10.15 7.01
C VAL A 147 -4.32 -10.79 5.76
N VAL A 148 -4.74 -10.33 4.57
CA VAL A 148 -4.10 -10.67 3.30
C VAL A 148 -3.17 -9.54 2.87
N PHE A 149 -1.89 -9.83 2.69
CA PHE A 149 -0.93 -8.89 2.13
C PHE A 149 -0.81 -9.09 0.61
N MET A 150 -0.99 -8.02 -0.17
CA MET A 150 -0.72 -7.99 -1.60
C MET A 150 0.53 -7.14 -1.86
N LEU A 151 1.61 -7.76 -2.32
CA LEU A 151 2.93 -7.15 -2.47
C LEU A 151 3.21 -6.88 -3.96
N PHE A 152 3.14 -5.62 -4.39
CA PHE A 152 3.24 -5.21 -5.79
C PHE A 152 4.68 -4.92 -6.21
N GLY A 153 5.28 -5.82 -6.98
CA GLY A 153 6.63 -5.72 -7.50
C GLY A 153 7.72 -6.10 -6.50
N SER A 154 8.95 -6.21 -6.99
CA SER A 154 10.11 -6.75 -6.25
C SER A 154 10.41 -6.00 -4.95
N LYS A 155 10.20 -4.67 -4.94
CA LYS A 155 10.47 -3.85 -3.76
C LYS A 155 9.51 -4.18 -2.62
N ALA A 156 8.22 -4.22 -2.89
CA ALA A 156 7.21 -4.60 -1.89
C ALA A 156 7.43 -6.02 -1.35
N VAL A 157 7.91 -6.94 -2.18
CA VAL A 157 8.18 -8.34 -1.76
C VAL A 157 9.24 -8.42 -0.66
N THR A 158 10.16 -7.46 -0.55
CA THR A 158 11.20 -7.48 0.50
C THR A 158 10.65 -7.43 1.92
N VAL A 159 9.44 -6.90 2.14
CA VAL A 159 8.81 -6.85 3.47
C VAL A 159 8.26 -8.18 3.93
N ARG A 160 8.14 -9.17 3.04
CA ARG A 160 7.57 -10.50 3.35
C ARG A 160 8.23 -11.16 4.55
N LYS A 161 9.56 -10.98 4.69
CA LYS A 161 10.35 -11.50 5.83
C LYS A 161 9.85 -11.01 7.21
N SER A 162 9.11 -9.89 7.25
CA SER A 162 8.58 -9.27 8.47
C SER A 162 7.10 -9.57 8.71
N ILE A 163 6.44 -10.28 7.79
CA ILE A 163 5.03 -10.67 7.91
C ILE A 163 4.93 -11.97 8.69
N ASN A 164 4.00 -12.02 9.66
CA ASN A 164 3.66 -13.25 10.37
C ASN A 164 2.74 -14.14 9.51
N GLU A 165 3.32 -14.97 8.64
CA GLU A 165 2.57 -15.85 7.73
C GLU A 165 1.89 -17.05 8.44
N ILE A 166 2.08 -17.23 9.75
CA ILE A 166 1.29 -18.20 10.53
C ILE A 166 -0.16 -17.70 10.67
N LYS A 167 -0.35 -16.39 10.77
CA LYS A 167 -1.68 -15.75 10.93
C LYS A 167 -2.22 -15.16 9.63
N SER A 168 -1.36 -14.69 8.74
CA SER A 168 -1.71 -13.89 7.59
C SER A 168 -1.28 -14.58 6.29
N SER A 169 -1.92 -14.20 5.19
CA SER A 169 -1.62 -14.74 3.86
C SER A 169 -0.93 -13.69 3.00
N VAL A 170 -0.08 -14.14 2.06
CA VAL A 170 0.68 -13.26 1.16
C VAL A 170 0.39 -13.59 -0.30
N VAL A 171 0.06 -12.58 -1.09
CA VAL A 171 -0.04 -12.62 -2.54
C VAL A 171 1.06 -11.76 -3.15
N VAL A 172 2.03 -12.37 -3.81
CA VAL A 172 3.03 -11.64 -4.61
C VAL A 172 2.38 -11.23 -5.92
N VAL A 173 2.42 -9.94 -6.23
CA VAL A 173 1.79 -9.35 -7.40
C VAL A 173 2.85 -8.77 -8.32
N PRO A 174 2.93 -9.15 -9.61
CA PRO A 174 3.80 -8.50 -10.56
C PRO A 174 3.54 -6.99 -10.63
N HIS A 175 4.58 -6.18 -10.86
CA HIS A 175 4.40 -4.73 -10.87
C HIS A 175 3.57 -4.29 -12.10
N PRO A 176 2.45 -3.53 -11.93
CA PRO A 176 1.54 -3.19 -13.03
C PRO A 176 2.19 -2.42 -14.19
N ILE A 177 3.32 -1.74 -13.94
CA ILE A 177 4.04 -0.99 -14.98
C ILE A 177 5.24 -1.79 -15.51
N TYR A 178 6.12 -2.27 -14.63
CA TYR A 178 7.40 -2.86 -15.04
C TYR A 178 7.28 -4.32 -15.45
N GLU A 179 6.24 -5.02 -14.95
CA GLU A 179 5.98 -6.43 -15.25
C GLU A 179 4.57 -6.62 -15.83
N TYR A 180 4.15 -5.68 -16.69
CA TYR A 180 2.76 -5.60 -17.15
C TYR A 180 2.23 -6.89 -17.77
N ASN A 181 3.01 -7.57 -18.60
CA ASN A 181 2.57 -8.82 -19.23
C ASN A 181 2.22 -9.90 -18.19
N ASN A 182 3.03 -10.02 -17.15
CA ASN A 182 2.77 -10.94 -16.04
C ASN A 182 1.60 -10.45 -15.19
N PHE A 183 1.51 -9.15 -14.94
CA PHE A 183 0.42 -8.55 -14.16
C PHE A 183 -0.93 -8.72 -14.86
N LYS A 184 -1.03 -8.41 -16.14
CA LYS A 184 -2.26 -8.48 -16.91
C LYS A 184 -2.94 -9.85 -16.83
N HIS A 185 -2.16 -10.92 -16.86
CA HIS A 185 -2.67 -12.31 -16.81
C HIS A 185 -2.70 -12.87 -15.38
N SER A 186 -2.30 -12.11 -14.37
CA SER A 186 -2.36 -12.57 -12.99
C SER A 186 -3.79 -12.57 -12.47
N LYS A 187 -4.13 -13.57 -11.67
CA LYS A 187 -5.40 -13.62 -10.92
C LYS A 187 -5.22 -13.16 -9.48
N CYS A 188 -4.35 -12.15 -9.25
CA CYS A 188 -3.93 -11.75 -7.92
C CYS A 188 -5.10 -11.28 -7.03
N PHE A 189 -6.09 -10.58 -7.58
CA PHE A 189 -7.25 -10.13 -6.83
C PHE A 189 -8.23 -11.27 -6.51
N CYS A 190 -8.40 -12.24 -7.42
CA CYS A 190 -9.15 -13.47 -7.14
C CYS A 190 -8.47 -14.27 -6.03
N LYS A 191 -7.15 -14.46 -6.12
CA LYS A 191 -6.38 -15.16 -5.09
C LYS A 191 -6.46 -14.48 -3.73
N ALA A 192 -6.41 -13.15 -3.69
CA ALA A 192 -6.59 -12.41 -2.45
C ALA A 192 -7.99 -12.63 -1.84
N ARG A 193 -9.04 -12.70 -2.67
CA ARG A 193 -10.41 -13.04 -2.20
C ARG A 193 -10.52 -14.44 -1.64
N GLU A 194 -9.92 -15.43 -2.31
CA GLU A 194 -9.89 -16.83 -1.84
C GLU A 194 -9.24 -16.90 -0.45
N LEU A 195 -8.03 -16.34 -0.31
CA LEU A 195 -7.30 -16.31 0.96
C LEU A 195 -8.05 -15.54 2.05
N ALA A 196 -8.75 -14.47 1.69
CA ALA A 196 -9.59 -13.74 2.63
C ALA A 196 -10.76 -14.61 3.15
N CYS A 197 -11.40 -15.36 2.25
CA CYS A 197 -12.44 -16.31 2.66
C CYS A 197 -11.89 -17.40 3.57
N GLU A 198 -10.69 -17.92 3.31
CA GLU A 198 -10.01 -18.89 4.19
C GLU A 198 -9.73 -18.29 5.58
N LEU A 199 -9.45 -16.98 5.67
CA LEU A 199 -9.26 -16.23 6.91
C LEU A 199 -10.58 -15.76 7.57
N GLY A 200 -11.75 -16.07 6.97
CA GLY A 200 -13.06 -15.80 7.54
C GLY A 200 -13.66 -14.43 7.23
N PHE A 201 -13.18 -13.71 6.22
CA PHE A 201 -13.74 -12.41 5.81
C PHE A 201 -13.90 -12.26 4.29
N ILE A 202 -14.77 -11.32 3.89
CA ILE A 202 -15.09 -11.04 2.49
C ILE A 202 -14.44 -9.73 2.06
N ILE A 203 -13.83 -9.74 0.85
CA ILE A 203 -13.31 -8.55 0.19
C ILE A 203 -14.20 -8.23 -1.02
N ASN A 204 -14.60 -6.97 -1.12
CA ASN A 204 -15.26 -6.41 -2.29
C ASN A 204 -14.32 -5.34 -2.91
N TRP A 205 -13.88 -5.63 -4.12
CA TRP A 205 -13.04 -4.71 -4.89
C TRP A 205 -13.85 -3.60 -5.56
#